data_ba1754a60e38d5a26c8af55e15b1300c
#
_entry.id   ba1754a60e38d5a26c8af55e15b1300c
#
_cell.length_a   1.000
_cell.length_b   1.000
_cell.length_c   1.000
_cell.angle_alpha   90.00
_cell.angle_beta   90.00
_cell.angle_gamma   90.00
#
_symmetry.space_group_name_H-M   'P 1'
#
loop_
_entity.id
_entity.type
_entity.pdbx_description
1 polymer ?
#
loop_
_entity_poly.entity_id
_entity_poly.type
_entity_poly.pdbx_seq_one_letter_code
_entity_poly.pdbx_strand_id
1 'polypeptide(L)'
;LIIAIASMAVVANAQNKVTAAKTAPEIVYYYTTFNIVRVKNAADGKEVFVPFIGSNTGGNMKECRNSDNKIICFETTTNGFNYITSLGWELWWHDDHYNAIQRWVIRKKIPKQDLQKYMEEDMILTDKIERIPSAVEELQRMVK
;
A
#
# COMPACT_ATOMS: atom_id res chain seq x y z
N LEU A 1 10.82 85.77 6.25
CA LEU A 1 11.48 84.52 6.51
C LEU A 1 10.48 83.39 6.21
N ILE A 2 10.64 82.68 5.06
CA ILE A 2 9.76 81.61 4.61
C ILE A 2 10.52 80.29 4.88
N ILE A 3 9.95 79.49 5.79
CA ILE A 3 10.46 78.15 6.08
C ILE A 3 9.65 77.14 5.22
N ALA A 4 10.30 76.54 4.21
CA ALA A 4 9.73 75.49 3.42
C ALA A 4 9.95 74.11 4.14
N ILE A 5 8.88 73.50 4.54
CA ILE A 5 8.90 72.14 5.09
C ILE A 5 8.71 71.16 3.94
N ALA A 6 9.79 70.46 3.57
CA ALA A 6 9.74 69.33 2.59
C ALA A 6 9.22 68.07 3.28
N SER A 7 8.01 67.65 2.96
CA SER A 7 7.47 66.34 3.38
C SER A 7 8.00 65.26 2.48
N MET A 8 8.88 64.42 3.02
CA MET A 8 9.26 63.15 2.36
C MET A 8 8.15 62.13 2.53
N ALA A 9 7.48 61.80 1.44
CA ALA A 9 6.58 60.65 1.39
C ALA A 9 7.41 59.39 1.30
N VAL A 10 7.42 58.59 2.37
CA VAL A 10 7.97 57.24 2.34
C VAL A 10 6.94 56.34 1.68
N VAL A 11 7.21 55.94 0.45
CA VAL A 11 6.44 54.91 -0.24
C VAL A 11 6.87 53.56 0.34
N ALA A 12 6.08 52.99 1.25
CA ALA A 12 6.25 51.64 1.72
C ALA A 12 5.81 50.69 0.62
N ASN A 13 6.75 50.10 -0.08
CA ASN A 13 6.53 48.98 -0.99
C ASN A 13 6.18 47.75 -0.14
N ALA A 14 4.89 47.55 0.11
CA ALA A 14 4.38 46.27 0.61
C ALA A 14 4.51 45.23 -0.50
N GLN A 15 5.64 44.53 -0.51
CA GLN A 15 5.76 43.30 -1.27
C GLN A 15 4.77 42.28 -0.68
N ASN A 16 3.62 42.14 -1.34
CA ASN A 16 2.72 40.99 -1.14
C ASN A 16 3.50 39.73 -1.53
N LYS A 17 4.13 39.07 -0.54
CA LYS A 17 4.48 37.68 -0.62
C LYS A 17 3.17 36.90 -0.74
N VAL A 18 2.75 36.62 -1.97
CA VAL A 18 1.76 35.59 -2.26
C VAL A 18 2.42 34.30 -1.81
N THR A 19 2.16 33.88 -0.59
CA THR A 19 2.42 32.50 -0.16
C THR A 19 1.53 31.62 -1.01
N ALA A 20 2.13 30.92 -1.99
CA ALA A 20 1.45 29.92 -2.77
C ALA A 20 0.78 28.95 -1.77
N ALA A 21 -0.54 28.93 -1.76
CA ALA A 21 -1.31 28.00 -0.95
C ALA A 21 -0.80 26.60 -1.29
N LYS A 22 -0.24 25.89 -0.31
CA LYS A 22 0.20 24.49 -0.47
C LYS A 22 -1.03 23.71 -0.86
N THR A 23 -1.15 23.35 -2.12
CA THR A 23 -2.25 22.51 -2.61
C THR A 23 -2.24 21.22 -1.80
N ALA A 24 -3.40 20.84 -1.24
CA ALA A 24 -3.52 19.60 -0.48
C ALA A 24 -3.05 18.42 -1.35
N PRO A 25 -2.32 17.46 -0.79
CA PRO A 25 -1.81 16.33 -1.57
C PRO A 25 -2.97 15.54 -2.19
N GLU A 26 -2.82 15.17 -3.45
CA GLU A 26 -3.75 14.27 -4.13
C GLU A 26 -3.75 12.91 -3.42
N ILE A 27 -4.94 12.43 -3.03
CA ILE A 27 -5.12 11.18 -2.32
C ILE A 27 -5.59 10.11 -3.30
N VAL A 28 -4.94 8.95 -3.26
CA VAL A 28 -5.24 7.79 -4.10
C VAL A 28 -5.34 6.53 -3.25
N TYR A 29 -5.85 5.44 -3.81
CA TYR A 29 -5.83 4.14 -3.16
C TYR A 29 -4.54 3.38 -3.46
N TYR A 30 -3.95 2.86 -2.41
CA TYR A 30 -2.91 1.84 -2.47
C TYR A 30 -3.54 0.47 -2.24
N TYR A 31 -3.27 -0.49 -3.11
CA TYR A 31 -3.76 -1.85 -3.06
C TYR A 31 -2.64 -2.82 -2.73
N THR A 32 -2.93 -3.81 -1.90
CA THR A 32 -2.05 -4.95 -1.64
C THR A 32 -2.88 -6.19 -1.36
N THR A 33 -2.23 -7.31 -1.17
CA THR A 33 -2.89 -8.58 -0.86
C THR A 33 -2.83 -8.89 0.63
N PHE A 34 -3.81 -9.63 1.09
CA PHE A 34 -3.97 -10.06 2.47
C PHE A 34 -4.44 -11.51 2.53
N ASN A 35 -3.91 -12.25 3.48
CA ASN A 35 -4.32 -13.61 3.78
C ASN A 35 -4.28 -13.85 5.30
N ILE A 36 -5.09 -14.80 5.77
CA ILE A 36 -5.03 -15.32 7.14
C ILE A 36 -4.67 -16.80 7.07
N VAL A 37 -3.54 -17.15 7.66
CA VAL A 37 -3.03 -18.51 7.64
C VAL A 37 -3.24 -19.17 9.00
N ARG A 38 -3.84 -20.36 9.01
CA ARG A 38 -3.97 -21.19 10.20
C ARG A 38 -2.65 -21.93 10.43
N VAL A 39 -2.06 -21.75 11.59
CA VAL A 39 -0.79 -22.36 11.98
C VAL A 39 -0.83 -22.85 13.41
N LYS A 40 0.17 -23.60 13.85
CA LYS A 40 0.37 -23.94 15.27
C LYS A 40 1.33 -22.96 15.91
N ASN A 41 0.97 -22.42 17.07
CA ASN A 41 1.88 -21.67 17.91
C ASN A 41 2.94 -22.62 18.47
N ALA A 42 4.22 -22.32 18.21
CA ALA A 42 5.33 -23.18 18.64
C ALA A 42 5.48 -23.24 20.18
N ALA A 43 5.00 -22.23 20.91
CA ALA A 43 5.14 -22.16 22.37
C ALA A 43 4.20 -23.11 23.13
N ASP A 44 2.97 -23.31 22.62
CA ASP A 44 1.93 -24.08 23.32
C ASP A 44 1.21 -25.13 22.44
N GLY A 45 1.56 -25.18 21.15
CA GLY A 45 0.99 -26.10 20.18
C GLY A 45 -0.45 -25.79 19.75
N LYS A 46 -1.04 -24.70 20.24
CA LYS A 46 -2.41 -24.31 19.88
C LYS A 46 -2.51 -23.81 18.45
N GLU A 47 -3.65 -24.07 17.84
CA GLU A 47 -3.97 -23.47 16.53
C GLU A 47 -4.25 -21.98 16.68
N VAL A 48 -3.64 -21.18 15.83
CA VAL A 48 -3.78 -19.73 15.76
C VAL A 48 -3.85 -19.27 14.32
N PHE A 49 -4.35 -18.07 14.12
CA PHE A 49 -4.52 -17.44 12.82
C PHE A 49 -3.59 -16.23 12.70
N VAL A 50 -2.71 -16.26 11.71
CA VAL A 50 -1.71 -15.22 11.45
C VAL A 50 -2.11 -14.42 10.23
N PRO A 51 -2.25 -13.09 10.34
CA PRO A 51 -2.44 -12.22 9.19
C PRO A 51 -1.12 -12.03 8.43
N PHE A 52 -1.20 -12.16 7.09
CA PHE A 52 -0.13 -11.89 6.15
C PHE A 52 -0.51 -10.75 5.24
N ILE A 53 0.39 -9.81 5.04
CA ILE A 53 0.25 -8.71 4.06
C ILE A 53 1.44 -8.79 3.12
N GLY A 54 1.19 -8.59 1.83
CA GLY A 54 2.29 -8.66 0.90
C GLY A 54 2.00 -8.13 -0.48
N SER A 55 3.03 -8.17 -1.31
CA SER A 55 2.97 -7.78 -2.69
C SER A 55 2.19 -8.79 -3.54
N ASN A 56 1.80 -8.35 -4.74
CA ASN A 56 1.02 -9.13 -5.69
C ASN A 56 1.77 -10.35 -6.28
N THR A 57 3.06 -10.44 -6.06
CA THR A 57 3.87 -11.57 -6.53
C THR A 57 3.90 -12.65 -5.46
N GLY A 58 3.21 -13.73 -5.71
CA GLY A 58 2.83 -14.84 -4.83
C GLY A 58 3.91 -15.55 -4.01
N GLY A 59 4.93 -14.89 -3.56
CA GLY A 59 5.95 -15.41 -2.66
C GLY A 59 6.36 -14.43 -1.58
N ASN A 60 5.91 -13.18 -1.66
CA ASN A 60 6.41 -12.09 -0.81
C ASN A 60 5.43 -11.64 0.29
N MET A 61 4.39 -12.42 0.56
CA MET A 61 3.53 -12.14 1.71
C MET A 61 4.31 -12.39 3.01
N LYS A 62 4.28 -11.41 3.91
CA LYS A 62 4.95 -11.48 5.20
C LYS A 62 3.92 -11.47 6.32
N GLU A 63 4.20 -12.25 7.34
CA GLU A 63 3.43 -12.21 8.58
C GLU A 63 3.47 -10.84 9.22
N CYS A 64 2.36 -10.40 9.78
CA CYS A 64 2.31 -9.17 10.54
C CYS A 64 3.07 -9.32 11.85
N ARG A 65 3.90 -8.33 12.18
CA ARG A 65 4.70 -8.30 13.41
C ARG A 65 4.46 -7.01 14.18
N ASN A 66 4.60 -7.09 15.49
CA ASN A 66 4.54 -5.93 16.36
C ASN A 66 5.91 -5.18 16.41
N SER A 67 6.00 -4.11 17.21
CA SER A 67 7.21 -3.32 17.41
C SER A 67 8.40 -4.12 17.97
N ASP A 68 8.12 -5.19 18.70
CA ASP A 68 9.14 -6.09 19.27
C ASP A 68 9.52 -7.22 18.30
N ASN A 69 9.11 -7.12 17.04
CA ASN A 69 9.32 -8.11 15.99
C ASN A 69 8.67 -9.49 16.25
N LYS A 70 7.67 -9.57 17.13
CA LYS A 70 6.92 -10.79 17.40
C LYS A 70 5.77 -10.93 16.40
N ILE A 71 5.55 -12.16 15.95
CA ILE A 71 4.43 -12.47 15.04
C ILE A 71 3.11 -12.23 15.76
N ILE A 72 2.20 -11.49 15.11
CA ILE A 72 0.85 -11.25 15.59
C ILE A 72 -0.02 -12.41 15.17
N CYS A 73 -0.70 -13.02 16.12
CA CYS A 73 -1.64 -14.11 15.87
C CYS A 73 -2.89 -13.96 16.72
N PHE A 74 -3.98 -14.59 16.29
CA PHE A 74 -5.29 -14.54 16.92
C PHE A 74 -5.88 -15.94 17.06
N GLU A 75 -6.77 -16.11 18.02
CA GLU A 75 -7.53 -17.37 18.18
C GLU A 75 -8.63 -17.51 17.13
N THR A 76 -9.02 -16.42 16.46
CA THR A 76 -10.08 -16.41 15.44
C THR A 76 -9.65 -15.65 14.19
N THR A 77 -10.16 -16.05 13.04
CA THR A 77 -9.99 -15.32 11.77
C THR A 77 -10.61 -13.92 11.83
N THR A 78 -11.74 -13.77 12.50
CA THR A 78 -12.45 -12.48 12.65
C THR A 78 -11.54 -11.41 13.25
N ASN A 79 -10.76 -11.75 14.28
CA ASN A 79 -9.81 -10.80 14.86
C ASN A 79 -8.64 -10.48 13.95
N GLY A 80 -8.24 -11.38 13.06
CA GLY A 80 -7.29 -11.08 11.99
C GLY A 80 -7.82 -10.00 11.05
N PHE A 81 -9.10 -10.06 10.64
CA PHE A 81 -9.74 -9.00 9.83
C PHE A 81 -9.85 -7.68 10.60
N ASN A 82 -10.28 -7.72 11.87
CA ASN A 82 -10.35 -6.53 12.72
C ASN A 82 -8.99 -5.85 12.87
N TYR A 83 -7.93 -6.64 13.01
CA TYR A 83 -6.56 -6.12 13.07
C TYR A 83 -6.19 -5.36 11.80
N ILE A 84 -6.42 -5.92 10.62
CA ILE A 84 -6.14 -5.25 9.35
C ILE A 84 -6.92 -3.95 9.22
N THR A 85 -8.19 -3.94 9.58
CA THR A 85 -9.03 -2.73 9.59
C THR A 85 -8.49 -1.68 10.57
N SER A 86 -7.99 -2.09 11.74
CA SER A 86 -7.38 -1.18 12.72
C SER A 86 -6.12 -0.47 12.20
N LEU A 87 -5.44 -1.04 11.20
CA LEU A 87 -4.31 -0.44 10.50
C LEU A 87 -4.72 0.50 9.35
N GLY A 88 -6.01 0.77 9.18
CA GLY A 88 -6.56 1.64 8.15
C GLY A 88 -6.80 0.96 6.79
N TRP A 89 -6.70 -0.35 6.73
CA TRP A 89 -7.01 -1.11 5.53
C TRP A 89 -8.51 -1.39 5.41
N GLU A 90 -9.01 -1.31 4.17
CA GLU A 90 -10.34 -1.76 3.77
C GLU A 90 -10.22 -3.07 2.99
N LEU A 91 -11.08 -4.05 3.30
CA LEU A 91 -11.25 -5.23 2.45
C LEU A 91 -11.98 -4.79 1.19
N TRP A 92 -11.32 -4.95 0.04
CA TRP A 92 -11.87 -4.47 -1.23
C TRP A 92 -12.49 -5.60 -2.04
N TRP A 93 -11.77 -6.69 -2.20
CA TRP A 93 -12.20 -7.81 -3.02
C TRP A 93 -11.60 -9.13 -2.57
N HIS A 94 -12.36 -10.23 -2.74
CA HIS A 94 -11.90 -11.58 -2.50
C HIS A 94 -11.46 -12.21 -3.82
N ASP A 95 -10.21 -12.66 -3.90
CA ASP A 95 -9.62 -13.27 -5.09
C ASP A 95 -9.71 -14.80 -5.01
N ASP A 96 -10.73 -15.36 -5.66
CA ASP A 96 -10.98 -16.81 -5.69
C ASP A 96 -10.14 -17.56 -6.72
N HIS A 97 -9.43 -16.83 -7.58
CA HIS A 97 -8.75 -17.42 -8.74
C HIS A 97 -7.34 -17.90 -8.44
N TYR A 98 -6.84 -17.69 -7.23
CA TYR A 98 -5.46 -17.99 -6.90
C TYR A 98 -5.34 -19.30 -6.11
N ASN A 99 -5.19 -20.44 -6.84
CA ASN A 99 -4.69 -21.74 -6.35
C ASN A 99 -5.09 -22.13 -4.91
N ALA A 100 -6.36 -22.30 -4.62
CA ALA A 100 -6.86 -22.81 -3.33
C ALA A 100 -6.45 -21.99 -2.08
N ILE A 101 -5.70 -20.90 -2.22
CA ILE A 101 -5.37 -19.98 -1.15
C ILE A 101 -6.35 -18.82 -1.21
N GLN A 102 -7.19 -18.71 -0.19
CA GLN A 102 -8.07 -17.55 -0.07
C GLN A 102 -7.24 -16.28 0.12
N ARG A 103 -7.30 -15.40 -0.85
CA ARG A 103 -6.57 -14.14 -0.86
C ARG A 103 -7.54 -12.97 -1.00
N TRP A 104 -7.31 -11.95 -0.18
CA TRP A 104 -8.06 -10.71 -0.21
C TRP A 104 -7.21 -9.61 -0.83
N VAL A 105 -7.83 -8.79 -1.67
CA VAL A 105 -7.28 -7.50 -2.03
C VAL A 105 -7.76 -6.49 -1.01
N ILE A 106 -6.83 -5.82 -0.38
CA ILE A 106 -7.07 -4.74 0.60
C ILE A 106 -6.55 -3.43 0.05
N ARG A 107 -7.13 -2.32 0.51
CA ARG A 107 -6.73 -0.99 0.08
C ARG A 107 -6.74 0.01 1.23
N LYS A 108 -5.96 1.06 1.10
CA LYS A 108 -6.04 2.25 1.96
C LYS A 108 -5.74 3.51 1.17
N LYS A 109 -6.22 4.65 1.67
CA LYS A 109 -5.93 5.96 1.08
C LYS A 109 -4.54 6.42 1.49
N ILE A 110 -3.74 6.85 0.52
CA ILE A 110 -2.39 7.40 0.72
C ILE A 110 -2.17 8.61 -0.19
N PRO A 111 -1.20 9.48 0.10
CA PRO A 111 -0.74 10.49 -0.85
C PRO A 111 -0.22 9.85 -2.14
N LYS A 112 -0.58 10.41 -3.29
CA LYS A 112 -0.17 9.89 -4.62
C LYS A 112 1.34 9.75 -4.78
N GLN A 113 2.10 10.67 -4.22
CA GLN A 113 3.57 10.61 -4.22
C GLN A 113 4.13 9.37 -3.52
N ASP A 114 3.43 8.85 -2.51
CA ASP A 114 3.84 7.64 -1.80
C ASP A 114 3.51 6.38 -2.62
N LEU A 115 2.40 6.40 -3.39
CA LEU A 115 2.05 5.30 -4.30
C LEU A 115 3.15 5.07 -5.34
N GLN A 116 3.73 6.14 -5.87
CA GLN A 116 4.81 6.04 -6.86
C GLN A 116 6.01 5.26 -6.30
N LYS A 117 6.41 5.51 -5.06
CA LYS A 117 7.51 4.76 -4.41
C LYS A 117 7.24 3.27 -4.34
N TYR A 118 6.01 2.86 -3.97
CA TYR A 118 5.64 1.45 -3.91
C TYR A 118 5.61 0.79 -5.29
N MET A 119 5.20 1.53 -6.34
CA MET A 119 5.22 1.03 -7.71
C MET A 119 6.63 0.87 -8.24
N GLU A 120 7.55 1.79 -7.91
CA GLU A 120 8.94 1.78 -8.38
C GLU A 120 9.77 0.64 -7.76
N GLU A 121 9.37 0.10 -6.60
CA GLU A 121 10.09 -0.98 -5.91
C GLU A 121 10.22 -2.26 -6.75
N ASP A 122 9.24 -2.56 -7.60
CA ASP A 122 9.22 -3.77 -8.43
C ASP A 122 8.95 -3.49 -9.92
N MET A 123 8.91 -2.22 -10.30
CA MET A 123 8.67 -1.81 -11.69
C MET A 123 9.85 -2.19 -12.59
N ILE A 124 9.56 -2.90 -13.66
CA ILE A 124 10.53 -3.26 -14.70
C ILE A 124 10.11 -2.61 -16.00
N LEU A 125 11.03 -1.90 -16.65
CA LEU A 125 10.83 -1.36 -17.97
C LEU A 125 11.42 -2.34 -19.01
N THR A 126 10.61 -2.72 -19.99
CA THR A 126 11.02 -3.63 -21.07
C THR A 126 10.40 -3.21 -22.40
N ASP A 127 11.14 -3.35 -23.48
CA ASP A 127 10.67 -3.07 -24.84
C ASP A 127 9.92 -4.27 -25.44
N LYS A 128 10.02 -5.45 -24.84
CA LYS A 128 9.45 -6.68 -25.40
C LYS A 128 8.99 -7.62 -24.32
N ILE A 129 7.77 -8.17 -24.52
CA ILE A 129 7.22 -9.22 -23.67
C ILE A 129 6.85 -10.45 -24.53
N GLU A 130 6.95 -11.64 -23.93
CA GLU A 130 6.47 -12.89 -24.52
C GLU A 130 5.35 -13.46 -23.64
N ARG A 131 4.29 -13.92 -24.28
CA ARG A 131 3.19 -14.56 -23.58
C ARG A 131 3.59 -15.95 -23.10
N ILE A 132 3.36 -16.23 -21.83
CA ILE A 132 3.48 -17.58 -21.30
C ILE A 132 2.29 -18.39 -21.81
N PRO A 133 2.52 -19.56 -22.48
CA PRO A 133 1.44 -20.43 -22.93
C PRO A 133 0.59 -20.91 -21.75
N SER A 134 -0.71 -21.07 -21.95
CA SER A 134 -1.56 -21.72 -20.95
C SER A 134 -1.20 -23.20 -20.79
N ALA A 135 -1.53 -23.80 -19.65
CA ALA A 135 -1.30 -25.23 -19.41
C ALA A 135 -1.96 -26.13 -20.48
N VAL A 136 -3.08 -25.70 -21.03
CA VAL A 136 -3.77 -26.40 -22.14
C VAL A 136 -2.96 -26.34 -23.43
N GLU A 137 -2.39 -25.19 -23.75
CA GLU A 137 -1.52 -25.02 -24.95
C GLU A 137 -0.23 -25.83 -24.81
N GLU A 138 0.34 -25.92 -23.61
CA GLU A 138 1.51 -26.77 -23.36
C GLU A 138 1.18 -28.24 -23.50
N LEU A 139 0.07 -28.72 -22.95
CA LEU A 139 -0.39 -30.11 -23.10
C LEU A 139 -0.63 -30.46 -24.57
N GLN A 140 -1.21 -29.55 -25.36
CA GLN A 140 -1.42 -29.78 -26.81
C GLN A 140 -0.12 -29.85 -27.60
N ARG A 141 0.95 -29.20 -27.16
CA ARG A 141 2.28 -29.32 -27.77
C ARG A 141 2.96 -30.66 -27.47
N MET A 142 2.70 -31.22 -26.28
CA MET A 142 3.29 -32.51 -25.87
C MET A 142 2.65 -33.73 -26.53
N VAL A 143 1.44 -33.59 -27.08
CA VAL A 143 0.66 -34.67 -27.72
C VAL A 143 0.89 -34.74 -29.25
N LYS A 144 1.60 -33.79 -29.83
CA LYS A 144 2.05 -33.78 -31.23
C LYS A 144 3.44 -34.39 -31.38
#